data_dcb0594d3a5f077afbf55f7ee54132f5
#
_entry.id   dcb0594d3a5f077afbf55f7ee54132f5
#
_cell.length_a   1.000
_cell.length_b   1.000
_cell.length_c   1.000
_cell.angle_alpha   90.00
_cell.angle_beta   90.00
_cell.angle_gamma   90.00
#
_symmetry.space_group_name_H-M   'P 1'
#
loop_
_entity.id
_entity.type
_entity.pdbx_description
1 polymer ?
#
loop_
_entity_poly.entity_id
_entity_poly.type
_entity_poly.pdbx_seq_one_letter_code
_entity_poly.pdbx_strand_id
1 'polypeptide(L)'
;MAWHLLHESLFGSVADDQKLMIWDTRSSVTNRPSHTVDAHTAEVNCLSFNPYSEFILATGSADKTVALWDLRNLKLKLHSFESHKDEIFQVINALYFEFSRADLFNVKQTLSPQVQWSPHNETILASSGTDRRLHVWDLSKIGEEQSAEDAEDGPPELLFIHGGHTAKISDFSWNPNDPWVICSVSEDNIMQVWQMAENIYNDEEPETPASELDDGK
;
A
#
# COMPACT_ATOMS: atom_id res chain seq x y z
N MET A 1 -7.57 12.50 2.42
CA MET A 1 -8.41 12.40 1.20
C MET A 1 -7.54 12.15 -0.01
N ALA A 2 -8.09 11.50 -1.07
CA ALA A 2 -7.38 11.28 -2.33
C ALA A 2 -8.34 11.36 -3.53
N TRP A 3 -7.82 11.86 -4.65
CA TRP A 3 -8.52 11.83 -5.92
C TRP A 3 -8.40 10.45 -6.57
N HIS A 4 -9.44 10.07 -7.30
CA HIS A 4 -9.40 8.89 -8.13
C HIS A 4 -8.55 9.15 -9.38
N LEU A 5 -7.59 8.26 -9.69
CA LEU A 5 -6.62 8.50 -10.76
C LEU A 5 -7.21 8.37 -12.16
N LEU A 6 -8.16 7.44 -12.32
CA LEU A 6 -8.76 7.12 -13.62
C LEU A 6 -10.10 7.84 -13.85
N HIS A 7 -10.66 8.49 -12.81
CA HIS A 7 -11.91 9.25 -12.87
C HIS A 7 -11.76 10.62 -12.23
N GLU A 8 -11.57 11.63 -13.03
CA GLU A 8 -11.32 13.03 -12.61
C GLU A 8 -12.42 13.65 -11.73
N SER A 9 -13.62 13.10 -11.75
CA SER A 9 -14.76 13.58 -10.97
C SER A 9 -14.97 12.88 -9.63
N LEU A 10 -14.22 11.82 -9.35
CA LEU A 10 -14.35 11.03 -8.11
C LEU A 10 -13.21 11.32 -7.14
N PHE A 11 -13.55 11.46 -5.87
CA PHE A 11 -12.55 11.45 -4.80
C PHE A 11 -13.11 10.74 -3.56
N GLY A 12 -12.19 10.27 -2.72
CA GLY A 12 -12.50 9.68 -1.43
C GLY A 12 -12.03 10.55 -0.27
N SER A 13 -12.75 10.51 0.83
CA SER A 13 -12.35 11.09 2.10
C SER A 13 -12.54 10.10 3.24
N VAL A 14 -11.64 10.19 4.22
CA VAL A 14 -11.66 9.42 5.46
C VAL A 14 -11.33 10.35 6.62
N ALA A 15 -11.79 10.03 7.81
CA ALA A 15 -11.58 10.84 9.02
C ALA A 15 -11.68 9.99 10.30
N ASP A 16 -11.62 10.67 11.44
CA ASP A 16 -11.70 10.10 12.78
C ASP A 16 -13.08 9.47 13.06
N ASP A 17 -14.08 9.75 12.24
CA ASP A 17 -15.44 9.17 12.33
C ASP A 17 -15.51 7.71 11.82
N GLN A 18 -14.37 7.08 11.53
CA GLN A 18 -14.25 5.69 11.09
C GLN A 18 -14.86 5.39 9.71
N LYS A 19 -15.23 6.43 8.98
CA LYS A 19 -15.95 6.31 7.72
C LYS A 19 -15.05 6.50 6.51
N LEU A 20 -15.39 5.77 5.46
CA LEU A 20 -14.97 6.04 4.09
C LEU A 20 -16.14 6.69 3.35
N MET A 21 -15.90 7.83 2.74
CA MET A 21 -16.87 8.57 1.94
C MET A 21 -16.36 8.73 0.51
N ILE A 22 -17.21 8.41 -0.45
CA ILE A 22 -16.94 8.63 -1.88
C ILE A 22 -17.79 9.75 -2.40
N TRP A 23 -17.18 10.65 -3.13
CA TRP A 23 -17.75 11.89 -3.65
C TRP A 23 -17.66 11.91 -5.17
N ASP A 24 -18.74 12.36 -5.83
CA ASP A 24 -18.78 12.62 -7.28
C ASP A 24 -19.07 14.10 -7.50
N THR A 25 -18.12 14.83 -8.07
CA THR A 25 -18.23 16.27 -8.33
C THR A 25 -19.25 16.62 -9.41
N ARG A 26 -19.71 15.65 -10.19
CA ARG A 26 -20.78 15.81 -11.19
C ARG A 26 -22.17 15.81 -10.56
N SER A 27 -22.26 15.35 -9.30
CA SER A 27 -23.54 15.33 -8.58
C SER A 27 -24.04 16.77 -8.34
N SER A 28 -25.32 17.00 -8.60
CA SER A 28 -25.97 18.29 -8.26
C SER A 28 -26.09 18.52 -6.75
N VAL A 29 -25.89 17.47 -5.96
CA VAL A 29 -25.93 17.50 -4.49
C VAL A 29 -24.50 17.50 -3.96
N THR A 30 -23.95 18.66 -3.69
CA THR A 30 -22.54 18.84 -3.29
C THR A 30 -22.29 18.73 -1.79
N ASN A 31 -23.33 18.69 -0.97
CA ASN A 31 -23.23 18.68 0.49
C ASN A 31 -23.31 17.29 1.14
N ARG A 32 -23.39 16.23 0.33
CA ARG A 32 -23.37 14.85 0.83
C ARG A 32 -22.58 13.94 -0.11
N PRO A 33 -21.88 12.94 0.46
CA PRO A 33 -21.17 11.95 -0.35
C PRO A 33 -22.14 11.07 -1.15
N SER A 34 -21.66 10.53 -2.26
CA SER A 34 -22.38 9.54 -3.06
C SER A 34 -22.51 8.21 -2.33
N HIS A 35 -21.47 7.84 -1.58
CA HIS A 35 -21.46 6.64 -0.74
C HIS A 35 -20.79 6.95 0.59
N THR A 36 -21.27 6.31 1.66
CA THR A 36 -20.68 6.35 2.99
C THR A 36 -20.72 4.94 3.56
N VAL A 37 -19.59 4.51 4.13
CA VAL A 37 -19.48 3.19 4.75
C VAL A 37 -18.69 3.30 6.05
N ASP A 38 -19.07 2.52 7.07
CA ASP A 38 -18.28 2.31 8.28
C ASP A 38 -17.11 1.40 7.93
N ALA A 39 -15.94 2.01 7.73
CA ALA A 39 -14.80 1.32 7.12
C ALA A 39 -13.97 0.55 8.15
N HIS A 40 -13.79 1.10 9.33
CA HIS A 40 -12.91 0.58 10.35
C HIS A 40 -13.51 0.73 11.75
N THR A 41 -12.81 0.17 12.75
CA THR A 41 -13.23 0.25 14.17
C THR A 41 -12.52 1.36 14.94
N ALA A 42 -11.57 2.04 14.31
CA ALA A 42 -10.88 3.23 14.81
C ALA A 42 -10.73 4.26 13.70
N GLU A 43 -10.04 5.37 13.95
CA GLU A 43 -9.81 6.45 13.01
C GLU A 43 -9.24 5.92 11.69
N VAL A 44 -9.79 6.39 10.57
CA VAL A 44 -9.27 6.06 9.24
C VAL A 44 -8.31 7.17 8.80
N ASN A 45 -7.03 6.84 8.83
CA ASN A 45 -5.99 7.85 8.62
C ASN A 45 -5.70 8.09 7.15
N CYS A 46 -6.02 7.12 6.29
CA CYS A 46 -5.50 7.10 4.94
C CYS A 46 -6.37 6.34 3.94
N LEU A 47 -6.31 6.75 2.68
CA LEU A 47 -6.91 6.03 1.56
C LEU A 47 -6.10 6.21 0.27
N SER A 48 -6.11 5.19 -0.60
CA SER A 48 -5.50 5.23 -1.92
C SER A 48 -6.31 4.42 -2.93
N PHE A 49 -6.58 5.02 -4.09
CA PHE A 49 -7.17 4.30 -5.21
C PHE A 49 -6.09 3.52 -5.95
N ASN A 50 -6.43 2.31 -6.43
CA ASN A 50 -5.53 1.52 -7.26
C ASN A 50 -5.32 2.23 -8.60
N PRO A 51 -4.06 2.40 -9.06
CA PRO A 51 -3.78 3.10 -10.31
C PRO A 51 -4.13 2.30 -11.56
N TYR A 52 -4.34 1.00 -11.44
CA TYR A 52 -4.63 0.10 -12.56
C TYR A 52 -6.09 -0.33 -12.63
N SER A 53 -6.76 -0.41 -11.48
CA SER A 53 -8.15 -0.83 -11.38
C SER A 53 -9.05 0.32 -10.92
N GLU A 54 -10.00 0.71 -11.75
CA GLU A 54 -10.94 1.81 -11.47
C GLU A 54 -11.88 1.54 -10.28
N PHE A 55 -11.99 0.29 -9.82
CA PHE A 55 -12.93 -0.07 -8.77
C PHE A 55 -12.27 -0.32 -7.42
N ILE A 56 -10.96 -0.41 -7.36
CA ILE A 56 -10.25 -0.86 -6.16
C ILE A 56 -9.62 0.31 -5.42
N LEU A 57 -9.79 0.33 -4.11
CA LEU A 57 -9.10 1.24 -3.21
C LEU A 57 -8.72 0.55 -1.91
N ALA A 58 -7.70 1.09 -1.25
CA ALA A 58 -7.26 0.65 0.07
C ALA A 58 -7.42 1.78 1.09
N THR A 59 -7.75 1.42 2.34
CA THR A 59 -7.78 2.33 3.49
C THR A 59 -6.92 1.78 4.61
N GLY A 60 -6.23 2.65 5.35
CA GLY A 60 -5.45 2.27 6.53
C GLY A 60 -5.93 3.02 7.77
N SER A 61 -5.91 2.35 8.91
CA SER A 61 -6.55 2.81 10.14
C SER A 61 -5.68 2.65 11.38
N ALA A 62 -6.03 3.40 12.41
CA ALA A 62 -5.55 3.22 13.77
C ALA A 62 -5.97 1.88 14.40
N ASP A 63 -6.90 1.14 13.80
CA ASP A 63 -7.23 -0.23 14.20
C ASP A 63 -6.18 -1.27 13.78
N LYS A 64 -5.06 -0.82 13.19
CA LYS A 64 -3.89 -1.62 12.75
C LYS A 64 -4.12 -2.44 11.48
N THR A 65 -5.22 -2.19 10.79
CA THR A 65 -5.56 -2.92 9.57
C THR A 65 -5.52 -2.03 8.34
N VAL A 66 -5.15 -2.63 7.20
CA VAL A 66 -5.42 -2.10 5.87
C VAL A 66 -6.64 -2.83 5.33
N ALA A 67 -7.65 -2.12 4.83
CA ALA A 67 -8.82 -2.71 4.22
C ALA A 67 -8.86 -2.43 2.71
N LEU A 68 -9.23 -3.44 1.94
CA LEU A 68 -9.42 -3.39 0.50
C LEU A 68 -10.91 -3.29 0.18
N TRP A 69 -11.26 -2.43 -0.76
CA TRP A 69 -12.63 -2.10 -1.11
C TRP A 69 -12.89 -2.16 -2.61
N ASP A 70 -14.12 -2.55 -2.99
CA ASP A 70 -14.63 -2.44 -4.34
C ASP A 70 -15.71 -1.33 -4.39
N LEU A 71 -15.49 -0.29 -5.20
CA LEU A 71 -16.43 0.82 -5.38
C LEU A 71 -17.82 0.39 -5.86
N ARG A 72 -17.91 -0.76 -6.53
CA ARG A 72 -19.18 -1.33 -7.00
C ARG A 72 -20.00 -1.93 -5.86
N ASN A 73 -19.34 -2.34 -4.77
CA ASN A 73 -19.98 -2.94 -3.61
C ASN A 73 -19.25 -2.57 -2.30
N LEU A 74 -19.41 -1.35 -1.85
CA LEU A 74 -18.80 -0.86 -0.60
C LEU A 74 -19.46 -1.42 0.69
N LYS A 75 -20.48 -2.28 0.57
CA LYS A 75 -21.13 -2.85 1.76
C LYS A 75 -20.29 -3.87 2.51
N LEU A 76 -19.32 -4.47 1.83
CA LEU A 76 -18.41 -5.46 2.39
C LEU A 76 -16.97 -5.13 1.99
N LYS A 77 -16.05 -5.30 2.94
CA LYS A 77 -14.62 -5.30 2.64
C LYS A 77 -14.31 -6.48 1.71
N LEU A 78 -13.46 -6.26 0.71
CA LEU A 78 -12.93 -7.36 -0.08
C LEU A 78 -11.95 -8.19 0.74
N HIS A 79 -11.06 -7.49 1.48
CA HIS A 79 -10.06 -8.12 2.33
C HIS A 79 -9.63 -7.18 3.46
N SER A 80 -9.07 -7.75 4.53
CA SER A 80 -8.48 -7.01 5.64
C SER A 80 -7.08 -7.58 5.91
N PHE A 81 -6.06 -6.75 5.75
CA PHE A 81 -4.67 -7.12 6.01
C PHE A 81 -4.34 -6.86 7.48
N GLU A 82 -3.96 -7.91 8.19
CA GLU A 82 -3.73 -7.90 9.63
C GLU A 82 -2.31 -8.41 9.93
N SER A 83 -1.34 -7.51 10.02
CA SER A 83 0.04 -7.83 10.43
C SER A 83 0.72 -6.70 11.16
N HIS A 84 0.29 -5.45 10.95
CA HIS A 84 0.81 -4.32 11.70
C HIS A 84 0.54 -4.46 13.20
N LYS A 85 1.56 -4.18 14.01
CA LYS A 85 1.47 -4.25 15.49
C LYS A 85 0.99 -2.95 16.11
N ASP A 86 0.88 -1.89 15.32
CA ASP A 86 0.47 -0.56 15.75
C ASP A 86 -0.25 0.18 14.62
N GLU A 87 -0.72 1.39 14.87
CA GLU A 87 -1.57 2.18 13.99
C GLU A 87 -0.96 2.42 12.60
N ILE A 88 -1.80 2.40 11.57
CA ILE A 88 -1.45 2.74 10.19
C ILE A 88 -1.91 4.17 9.93
N PHE A 89 -1.01 5.05 9.49
CA PHE A 89 -1.30 6.49 9.47
C PHE A 89 -1.55 7.10 8.09
N GLN A 90 -1.05 6.57 6.97
CA GLN A 90 -1.38 7.20 5.68
C GLN A 90 -1.29 6.30 4.45
N VAL A 91 -2.08 6.67 3.44
CA VAL A 91 -2.09 6.16 2.07
C VAL A 91 -1.89 7.32 1.12
N ILE A 92 -0.81 7.35 0.36
CA ILE A 92 -0.64 8.26 -0.77
C ILE A 92 -0.34 7.48 -2.03
N ASN A 93 -0.97 7.91 -3.10
CA ASN A 93 -0.67 7.52 -4.45
C ASN A 93 0.61 8.22 -4.92
N ALA A 94 1.56 7.50 -5.46
CA ALA A 94 2.68 8.09 -6.19
C ALA A 94 2.16 8.68 -7.50
N LEU A 95 1.49 9.83 -7.43
CA LEU A 95 1.22 10.62 -8.61
C LEU A 95 2.54 11.17 -9.15
N TYR A 96 2.76 10.97 -10.44
CA TYR A 96 3.65 11.79 -11.25
C TYR A 96 3.26 13.27 -11.06
N PHE A 97 3.89 13.94 -10.11
CA PHE A 97 4.03 15.37 -10.17
C PHE A 97 5.23 15.65 -11.10
N GLU A 98 4.94 16.03 -12.32
CA GLU A 98 5.90 16.85 -13.06
C GLU A 98 6.12 18.12 -12.25
N PHE A 99 7.18 18.13 -11.46
CA PHE A 99 7.64 19.34 -10.78
C PHE A 99 8.06 20.34 -11.84
N SER A 100 7.20 21.29 -12.16
CA SER A 100 7.64 22.53 -12.75
C SER A 100 8.47 23.27 -11.71
N ARG A 101 9.60 23.82 -12.14
CA ARG A 101 10.63 24.48 -11.31
C ARG A 101 10.13 25.64 -10.41
N ALA A 102 8.84 25.97 -10.49
CA ALA A 102 8.22 27.08 -9.76
C ALA A 102 7.59 26.69 -8.40
N ASP A 103 7.36 25.39 -8.13
CA ASP A 103 6.60 24.95 -6.95
C ASP A 103 7.48 24.56 -5.75
N LEU A 104 8.80 24.76 -5.84
CA LEU A 104 9.78 24.39 -4.80
C LEU A 104 9.64 25.16 -3.47
N PHE A 105 8.81 26.19 -3.39
CA PHE A 105 8.71 27.06 -2.22
C PHE A 105 7.42 26.96 -1.39
N ASN A 106 6.46 26.11 -1.76
CA ASN A 106 5.17 25.98 -1.05
C ASN A 106 4.79 24.55 -0.63
N VAL A 107 5.74 23.65 -0.49
CA VAL A 107 5.45 22.34 0.13
C VAL A 107 5.30 22.56 1.63
N LYS A 108 4.06 22.80 2.08
CA LYS A 108 3.71 22.52 3.47
C LYS A 108 3.89 21.01 3.65
N GLN A 109 4.95 20.66 4.38
CA GLN A 109 5.17 19.31 4.90
C GLN A 109 3.94 18.89 5.71
N THR A 110 3.03 18.19 5.08
CA THR A 110 2.09 17.35 5.81
C THR A 110 2.81 16.05 6.08
N LEU A 111 3.32 15.92 7.28
CA LEU A 111 3.89 14.69 7.83
C LEU A 111 2.82 13.59 7.78
N SER A 112 3.06 12.54 6.99
CA SER A 112 2.05 11.53 6.78
C SER A 112 2.63 10.13 6.56
N PRO A 113 2.32 9.15 7.42
CA PRO A 113 2.61 7.72 7.21
C PRO A 113 1.71 7.11 6.12
N GLN A 114 2.12 6.02 5.45
CA GLN A 114 1.61 5.73 4.11
C GLN A 114 1.22 4.27 3.84
N VAL A 115 0.26 4.10 2.93
CA VAL A 115 0.08 2.93 2.06
C VAL A 115 0.21 3.39 0.60
N GLN A 116 0.98 2.69 -0.22
CA GLN A 116 1.18 3.02 -1.64
C GLN A 116 1.07 1.76 -2.50
N TRP A 117 0.35 1.89 -3.61
CA TRP A 117 0.38 0.89 -4.67
C TRP A 117 1.73 0.94 -5.40
N SER A 118 2.24 -0.24 -5.80
CA SER A 118 3.40 -0.32 -6.67
C SER A 118 3.11 0.37 -8.02
N PRO A 119 4.03 1.18 -8.56
CA PRO A 119 3.88 1.73 -9.90
C PRO A 119 4.15 0.72 -11.01
N HIS A 120 4.63 -0.48 -10.69
CA HIS A 120 5.04 -1.50 -11.64
C HIS A 120 4.14 -2.74 -11.65
N ASN A 121 3.39 -2.97 -10.56
CA ASN A 121 2.59 -4.18 -10.39
C ASN A 121 1.24 -3.84 -9.75
N GLU A 122 0.16 -4.25 -10.41
CA GLU A 122 -1.22 -3.95 -10.02
C GLU A 122 -1.67 -4.65 -8.73
N THR A 123 -1.01 -5.75 -8.35
CA THR A 123 -1.33 -6.54 -7.15
C THR A 123 -0.50 -6.15 -5.94
N ILE A 124 0.53 -5.33 -6.10
CA ILE A 124 1.46 -5.00 -5.03
C ILE A 124 1.09 -3.68 -4.34
N LEU A 125 0.98 -3.77 -3.04
CA LEU A 125 0.67 -2.66 -2.14
C LEU A 125 1.73 -2.59 -1.03
N ALA A 126 2.08 -1.38 -0.58
CA ALA A 126 2.92 -1.21 0.62
C ALA A 126 2.21 -0.35 1.66
N SER A 127 2.44 -0.66 2.93
CA SER A 127 1.90 0.08 4.07
C SER A 127 2.96 0.30 5.15
N SER A 128 2.93 1.44 5.82
CA SER A 128 3.79 1.71 6.96
C SER A 128 2.97 2.14 8.18
N GLY A 129 3.46 1.78 9.35
CA GLY A 129 2.82 2.09 10.63
C GLY A 129 3.77 2.72 11.66
N THR A 130 3.21 3.07 12.81
CA THR A 130 3.98 3.52 13.98
C THR A 130 4.83 2.40 14.59
N ASP A 131 4.60 1.16 14.19
CA ASP A 131 5.40 -0.02 14.55
C ASP A 131 6.82 -0.02 13.95
N ARG A 132 7.21 1.04 13.22
CA ARG A 132 8.52 1.23 12.59
C ARG A 132 8.80 0.24 11.45
N ARG A 133 7.76 -0.36 10.90
CA ARG A 133 7.84 -1.37 9.85
C ARG A 133 7.12 -0.91 8.60
N LEU A 134 7.66 -1.32 7.45
CA LEU A 134 7.00 -1.20 6.17
C LEU A 134 6.69 -2.62 5.68
N HIS A 135 5.42 -2.87 5.44
CA HIS A 135 4.91 -4.14 4.94
C HIS A 135 4.64 -4.02 3.44
N VAL A 136 5.05 -5.02 2.68
CA VAL A 136 4.72 -5.17 1.27
C VAL A 136 3.78 -6.35 1.12
N TRP A 137 2.69 -6.14 0.43
CA TRP A 137 1.57 -7.08 0.28
C TRP A 137 1.40 -7.46 -1.18
N ASP A 138 1.15 -8.72 -1.46
CA ASP A 138 0.78 -9.23 -2.77
C ASP A 138 -0.66 -9.73 -2.75
N LEU A 139 -1.56 -8.98 -3.39
CA LEU A 139 -2.97 -9.29 -3.46
C LEU A 139 -3.27 -10.59 -4.21
N SER A 140 -2.38 -11.03 -5.08
CA SER A 140 -2.55 -12.29 -5.84
C SER A 140 -2.49 -13.52 -4.93
N LYS A 141 -1.81 -13.40 -3.78
CA LYS A 141 -1.64 -14.48 -2.80
C LYS A 141 -2.76 -14.55 -1.75
N ILE A 142 -3.77 -13.67 -1.82
CA ILE A 142 -4.91 -13.70 -0.90
C ILE A 142 -5.64 -15.04 -0.99
N GLY A 143 -5.71 -15.75 0.14
CA GLY A 143 -6.42 -17.03 0.24
C GLY A 143 -5.62 -18.24 -0.22
N GLU A 144 -4.33 -18.09 -0.49
CA GLU A 144 -3.44 -19.24 -0.72
C GLU A 144 -3.29 -20.09 0.54
N GLU A 145 -3.12 -21.40 0.35
CA GLU A 145 -2.84 -22.32 1.44
C GLU A 145 -1.37 -22.18 1.87
N GLN A 146 -1.12 -22.11 3.16
CA GLN A 146 0.23 -22.06 3.74
C GLN A 146 0.53 -23.28 4.57
N SER A 147 1.83 -23.60 4.70
CA SER A 147 2.29 -24.56 5.71
C SER A 147 2.14 -23.96 7.13
N ALA A 148 2.14 -24.83 8.15
CA ALA A 148 2.06 -24.36 9.54
C ALA A 148 3.30 -23.53 9.93
N GLU A 149 4.45 -23.77 9.31
CA GLU A 149 5.69 -23.03 9.51
C GLU A 149 5.61 -21.62 8.88
N ASP A 150 5.15 -21.52 7.62
CA ASP A 150 5.00 -20.24 6.92
C ASP A 150 3.96 -19.34 7.58
N ALA A 151 2.90 -19.92 8.13
CA ALA A 151 1.85 -19.19 8.83
C ALA A 151 2.32 -18.48 10.13
N GLU A 152 3.45 -18.87 10.69
CA GLU A 152 4.08 -18.17 11.83
C GLU A 152 4.66 -16.81 11.42
N ASP A 153 5.09 -16.65 10.17
CA ASP A 153 5.66 -15.42 9.64
C ASP A 153 4.62 -14.38 9.18
N GLY A 154 3.37 -14.80 9.00
CA GLY A 154 2.25 -13.93 8.64
C GLY A 154 1.30 -14.56 7.62
N PRO A 155 0.28 -13.80 7.15
CA PRO A 155 -0.64 -14.28 6.14
C PRO A 155 0.05 -14.42 4.76
N PRO A 156 -0.49 -15.26 3.84
CA PRO A 156 0.15 -15.57 2.56
C PRO A 156 0.37 -14.35 1.67
N GLU A 157 -0.49 -13.35 1.77
CA GLU A 157 -0.37 -12.10 1.05
C GLU A 157 0.69 -11.14 1.61
N LEU A 158 1.28 -11.43 2.77
CA LEU A 158 2.38 -10.65 3.34
C LEU A 158 3.70 -11.05 2.67
N LEU A 159 4.09 -10.32 1.63
CA LEU A 159 5.27 -10.64 0.84
C LEU A 159 6.58 -10.33 1.57
N PHE A 160 6.65 -9.17 2.27
CA PHE A 160 7.88 -8.72 2.91
C PHE A 160 7.63 -7.72 4.04
N ILE A 161 8.48 -7.76 5.07
CA ILE A 161 8.51 -6.76 6.14
C ILE A 161 9.89 -6.11 6.19
N HIS A 162 9.95 -4.81 5.88
CA HIS A 162 11.16 -4.01 6.10
C HIS A 162 11.19 -3.48 7.55
N GLY A 163 12.14 -3.95 8.34
CA GLY A 163 12.32 -3.60 9.75
C GLY A 163 13.58 -2.78 10.04
N GLY A 164 14.14 -2.09 9.04
CA GLY A 164 15.42 -1.38 9.16
C GLY A 164 15.36 -0.05 9.92
N HIS A 165 14.17 0.52 10.16
CA HIS A 165 14.01 1.78 10.86
C HIS A 165 13.93 1.60 12.39
N THR A 166 14.53 2.54 13.12
CA THR A 166 14.56 2.56 14.59
C THR A 166 13.49 3.47 15.20
N ALA A 167 12.86 4.32 14.39
CA ALA A 167 11.74 5.19 14.74
C ALA A 167 10.59 5.03 13.75
N LYS A 168 9.46 5.66 14.03
CA LYS A 168 8.27 5.68 13.17
C LYS A 168 8.64 6.12 11.76
N ILE A 169 8.14 5.40 10.78
CA ILE A 169 8.29 5.78 9.37
C ILE A 169 7.36 6.96 9.09
N SER A 170 7.96 8.06 8.62
CA SER A 170 7.23 9.30 8.34
C SER A 170 6.71 9.33 6.91
N ASP A 171 7.46 8.71 5.99
CA ASP A 171 7.13 8.70 4.57
C ASP A 171 7.86 7.57 3.85
N PHE A 172 7.30 7.08 2.73
CA PHE A 172 8.01 6.22 1.80
C PHE A 172 7.50 6.43 0.37
N SER A 173 8.30 6.01 -0.59
CA SER A 173 7.95 6.09 -2.00
C SER A 173 8.58 4.95 -2.79
N TRP A 174 7.80 4.37 -3.69
CA TRP A 174 8.31 3.45 -4.69
C TRP A 174 9.17 4.22 -5.72
N ASN A 175 10.25 3.58 -6.20
CA ASN A 175 10.99 4.10 -7.34
C ASN A 175 10.18 3.86 -8.63
N PRO A 176 9.80 4.91 -9.39
CA PRO A 176 9.02 4.72 -10.61
C PRO A 176 9.84 4.15 -11.79
N ASN A 177 11.17 4.12 -11.68
CA ASN A 177 12.06 3.67 -12.76
C ASN A 177 12.62 2.26 -12.52
N ASP A 178 12.78 1.87 -11.25
CA ASP A 178 13.35 0.57 -10.88
C ASP A 178 12.34 -0.22 -10.05
N PRO A 179 11.84 -1.34 -10.57
CA PRO A 179 10.94 -2.21 -9.83
C PRO A 179 11.54 -2.67 -8.48
N TRP A 180 10.68 -2.79 -7.48
CA TRP A 180 11.01 -3.32 -6.15
C TRP A 180 11.96 -2.44 -5.31
N VAL A 181 12.35 -1.28 -5.80
CA VAL A 181 13.14 -0.29 -5.04
C VAL A 181 12.21 0.67 -4.32
N ILE A 182 12.42 0.83 -3.01
CA ILE A 182 11.68 1.73 -2.14
C ILE A 182 12.66 2.66 -1.42
N CYS A 183 12.28 3.94 -1.33
CA CYS A 183 12.89 4.91 -0.44
C CYS A 183 11.96 5.13 0.75
N SER A 184 12.48 5.04 1.97
CA SER A 184 11.72 5.31 3.19
C SER A 184 12.48 6.21 4.15
N VAL A 185 11.75 7.03 4.90
CA VAL A 185 12.29 7.99 5.88
C VAL A 185 11.60 7.84 7.22
N SER A 186 12.32 8.08 8.31
CA SER A 186 11.79 7.96 9.66
C SER A 186 12.09 9.17 10.54
N GLU A 187 11.41 9.25 11.68
CA GLU A 187 11.50 10.40 12.62
C GLU A 187 12.87 10.53 13.29
N ASP A 188 13.75 9.54 13.16
CA ASP A 188 15.15 9.59 13.59
C ASP A 188 16.08 10.25 12.58
N ASN A 189 15.55 10.91 11.54
CA ASN A 189 16.23 11.54 10.43
C ASN A 189 17.02 10.57 9.55
N ILE A 190 16.66 9.30 9.53
CA ILE A 190 17.28 8.30 8.66
C ILE A 190 16.43 8.11 7.41
N MET A 191 17.09 8.20 6.26
CA MET A 191 16.55 7.80 4.96
C MET A 191 17.23 6.50 4.54
N GLN A 192 16.43 5.55 4.07
CA GLN A 192 16.91 4.29 3.52
C GLN A 192 16.38 4.10 2.11
N VAL A 193 17.26 3.68 1.21
CA VAL A 193 16.89 3.19 -0.12
C VAL A 193 17.22 1.71 -0.14
N TRP A 194 16.25 0.88 -0.42
CA TRP A 194 16.37 -0.56 -0.32
C TRP A 194 15.55 -1.26 -1.40
N GLN A 195 15.94 -2.49 -1.69
CA GLN A 195 15.26 -3.38 -2.63
C GLN A 195 15.08 -4.75 -1.95
N MET A 196 13.95 -5.39 -2.19
CA MET A 196 13.76 -6.77 -1.79
C MET A 196 14.68 -7.70 -2.61
N ALA A 197 15.13 -8.78 -2.01
CA ALA A 197 15.88 -9.80 -2.73
C ALA A 197 14.98 -10.47 -3.79
N GLU A 198 15.56 -10.81 -4.93
CA GLU A 198 14.81 -11.32 -6.09
C GLU A 198 14.02 -12.60 -5.78
N ASN A 199 14.57 -13.46 -4.95
CA ASN A 199 13.92 -14.71 -4.52
C ASN A 199 12.66 -14.50 -3.65
N ILE A 200 12.33 -13.26 -3.24
CA ILE A 200 11.11 -12.95 -2.47
C ILE A 200 9.91 -12.77 -3.40
N TYR A 201 10.14 -12.21 -4.57
CA TYR A 201 9.07 -11.84 -5.52
C TYR A 201 9.14 -12.61 -6.85
N ASN A 202 10.14 -13.48 -7.02
CA ASN A 202 10.33 -14.28 -8.23
C ASN A 202 10.30 -15.76 -7.83
N ASP A 203 9.19 -16.45 -8.15
CA ASP A 203 8.99 -17.88 -7.85
C ASP A 203 9.70 -18.81 -8.87
N GLU A 204 10.57 -18.28 -9.75
CA GLU A 204 11.40 -19.11 -10.62
C GLU A 204 12.44 -19.85 -9.77
N GLU A 205 12.27 -21.17 -9.60
CA GLU A 205 13.32 -22.01 -9.07
C GLU A 205 14.58 -21.82 -9.94
N PRO A 206 15.77 -21.57 -9.33
CA PRO A 206 16.99 -21.46 -10.11
C PRO A 206 17.17 -22.76 -10.89
N GLU A 207 17.19 -22.69 -12.23
CA GLU A 207 17.50 -23.83 -13.08
C GLU A 207 18.80 -24.44 -12.55
N THR A 208 18.72 -25.61 -11.92
CA THR A 208 19.90 -26.37 -11.54
C THR A 208 20.62 -26.69 -12.85
N PRO A 209 21.87 -26.24 -13.04
CA PRO A 209 22.59 -26.60 -14.25
C PRO A 209 22.65 -28.12 -14.32
N ALA A 210 22.12 -28.67 -15.42
CA ALA A 210 22.18 -30.10 -15.69
C ALA A 210 23.66 -30.53 -15.56
N SER A 211 23.96 -31.24 -14.50
CA SER A 211 25.26 -31.82 -14.31
C SER A 211 25.56 -32.68 -15.53
N GLU A 212 26.62 -32.33 -16.24
CA GLU A 212 27.21 -33.16 -17.30
C GLU A 212 27.30 -34.61 -16.78
N LEU A 213 26.45 -35.46 -17.35
CA LEU A 213 26.64 -36.89 -17.21
C LEU A 213 27.93 -37.20 -17.97
N ASP A 214 29.01 -37.35 -17.21
CA ASP A 214 30.28 -37.87 -17.66
C ASP A 214 30.06 -39.31 -18.14
N ASP A 215 29.98 -39.47 -19.46
CA ASP A 215 30.05 -40.77 -20.11
C ASP A 215 31.48 -41.30 -19.97
N GLY A 216 31.77 -41.86 -18.81
CA GLY A 216 33.00 -42.64 -18.57
C GLY A 216 32.91 -44.01 -19.24
N LYS A 217 33.66 -44.17 -20.30
CA LYS A 217 34.09 -45.49 -20.81
C LYS A 217 35.07 -46.15 -19.89
#